data_26e6c77fc51c6f885b9b6104a207cbd3
#
_entry.id   26e6c77fc51c6f885b9b6104a207cbd3
#
_cell.length_a   1.000
_cell.length_b   1.000
_cell.length_c   1.000
_cell.angle_alpha   90.00
_cell.angle_beta   90.00
_cell.angle_gamma   90.00
#
_symmetry.space_group_name_H-M   'P 1'
#
loop_
_entity.id
_entity.type
_entity.pdbx_description
1 polymer ?
#
loop_
_entity_poly.entity_id
_entity_poly.type
_entity_poly.pdbx_seq_one_letter_code
_entity_poly.pdbx_strand_id
1 'polypeptide(L)'
;MKRNLLLLLMVFATLSFPLFANGTDEKNVDAANPYKGKDLVVATWGWSAGNLKKLSEDFEKKYGCNIVIDETSGNSDRLNKLIAQKNNPEIDVAILSDNFASIGIEKGLFDKIDKSVVTSYDDLYDFAKNADGYGPCYSLVRYGILYNADAVSAPTSYMDLFNGNYDGLISLPDMASTAGPYLLVSLAEDLGGSQENVTPAMELLKKEKSKIADFYMSGSSVQTGFTTGEIAVAVFMDMNVPLLRKSGLDIKWVTPKEGSFSAAATANVVKGCQNPKLAQLFIQYLISENVQNKVADVLSEAPCNSKATMSEEKAKYLASGEDAFKALKVFDLDYINSNKATWIEQFQKEIAN
;
A
#
# COMPACT_ATOMS: atom_id res chain seq x y z
N MET A 1 -2.73 -43.74 -74.36
CA MET A 1 -3.84 -44.66 -74.70
C MET A 1 -4.97 -44.46 -73.67
N LYS A 2 -6.18 -44.13 -74.21
CA LYS A 2 -7.51 -44.25 -73.61
C LYS A 2 -7.75 -43.61 -72.23
N ARG A 3 -8.37 -42.39 -72.07
CA ARG A 3 -9.75 -41.94 -72.37
C ARG A 3 -10.84 -42.80 -71.75
N ASN A 4 -11.54 -42.20 -70.72
CA ASN A 4 -13.04 -42.16 -70.53
C ASN A 4 -13.29 -41.37 -69.23
N LEU A 5 -13.83 -40.23 -69.22
CA LEU A 5 -15.06 -39.47 -69.39
C LEU A 5 -16.31 -40.28 -69.02
N LEU A 6 -16.98 -39.93 -67.91
CA LEU A 6 -18.42 -40.05 -67.78
C LEU A 6 -18.99 -39.00 -66.83
N LEU A 7 -19.96 -38.30 -67.41
CA LEU A 7 -20.83 -37.24 -66.91
C LEU A 7 -22.01 -37.77 -66.04
N LEU A 8 -22.67 -36.79 -65.40
CA LEU A 8 -24.08 -36.69 -65.01
C LEU A 8 -24.43 -37.31 -63.64
N LEU A 9 -25.20 -36.67 -62.79
CA LEU A 9 -26.51 -36.01 -62.91
C LEU A 9 -26.81 -35.14 -61.66
N MET A 10 -27.31 -33.92 -61.91
CA MET A 10 -28.05 -33.12 -60.91
C MET A 10 -29.34 -33.79 -60.55
N VAL A 11 -29.68 -33.79 -59.27
CA VAL A 11 -31.08 -33.91 -58.83
C VAL A 11 -31.35 -32.78 -57.82
N PHE A 12 -32.18 -31.84 -58.29
CA PHE A 12 -32.90 -30.87 -57.47
C PHE A 12 -33.98 -31.62 -56.71
N ALA A 13 -34.00 -31.52 -55.40
CA ALA A 13 -35.15 -31.84 -54.58
C ALA A 13 -35.50 -30.63 -53.71
N THR A 14 -36.52 -29.93 -54.16
CA THR A 14 -37.26 -28.94 -53.38
C THR A 14 -38.16 -29.67 -52.38
N LEU A 15 -38.00 -29.36 -51.09
CA LEU A 15 -39.01 -29.68 -50.08
C LEU A 15 -39.11 -28.57 -49.05
N SER A 16 -40.19 -27.83 -49.22
CA SER A 16 -41.10 -27.17 -48.26
C SER A 16 -40.70 -26.92 -46.84
N PHE A 17 -40.71 -25.65 -46.51
CA PHE A 17 -40.79 -25.14 -45.14
C PHE A 17 -42.09 -25.51 -44.44
N PRO A 18 -42.07 -25.65 -43.11
CA PRO A 18 -43.13 -25.09 -42.29
C PRO A 18 -42.59 -23.91 -41.47
N LEU A 19 -43.22 -22.75 -41.68
CA LEU A 19 -43.24 -21.67 -40.71
C LEU A 19 -43.89 -22.20 -39.41
N PHE A 20 -43.11 -22.17 -38.31
CA PHE A 20 -43.71 -21.99 -37.01
C PHE A 20 -43.04 -20.77 -36.38
N ALA A 21 -43.84 -19.72 -36.30
CA ALA A 21 -43.56 -18.55 -35.50
C ALA A 21 -43.80 -18.87 -34.01
N ASN A 22 -43.05 -18.16 -33.20
CA ASN A 22 -43.11 -17.91 -31.77
C ASN A 22 -42.14 -18.71 -30.91
N GLY A 23 -41.01 -18.08 -30.70
CA GLY A 23 -40.14 -18.16 -29.55
C GLY A 23 -39.43 -16.85 -29.50
N THR A 24 -39.76 -16.01 -28.55
CA THR A 24 -38.99 -14.84 -28.19
C THR A 24 -37.61 -15.33 -27.79
N ASP A 25 -36.71 -15.38 -28.76
CA ASP A 25 -35.28 -15.42 -28.47
C ASP A 25 -34.95 -14.12 -27.76
N GLU A 26 -34.96 -14.14 -26.43
CA GLU A 26 -34.05 -13.30 -25.66
C GLU A 26 -32.67 -13.56 -26.24
N LYS A 27 -32.26 -12.69 -27.14
CA LYS A 27 -30.86 -12.55 -27.47
C LYS A 27 -30.17 -12.16 -26.18
N ASN A 28 -29.67 -13.16 -25.45
CA ASN A 28 -28.54 -13.00 -24.55
C ASN A 28 -27.43 -12.38 -25.40
N VAL A 29 -27.42 -11.07 -25.45
CA VAL A 29 -26.23 -10.30 -25.76
C VAL A 29 -25.36 -10.39 -24.52
N ASP A 30 -24.73 -11.55 -24.30
CA ASP A 30 -23.46 -11.63 -23.65
C ASP A 30 -22.50 -10.82 -24.54
N ALA A 31 -22.51 -9.51 -24.37
CA ALA A 31 -21.43 -8.67 -24.82
C ALA A 31 -20.21 -9.28 -24.12
N ALA A 32 -19.39 -10.03 -24.87
CA ALA A 32 -18.34 -10.88 -24.36
C ALA A 32 -17.49 -10.03 -23.41
N ASN A 33 -17.55 -10.36 -22.11
CA ASN A 33 -16.78 -9.66 -21.11
C ASN A 33 -15.29 -9.81 -21.50
N PRO A 34 -14.59 -8.75 -21.96
CA PRO A 34 -13.26 -8.85 -22.54
C PRO A 34 -12.20 -9.27 -21.51
N TYR A 35 -12.57 -9.32 -20.23
CA TYR A 35 -11.68 -9.66 -19.11
C TYR A 35 -11.90 -11.06 -18.56
N LYS A 36 -12.93 -11.79 -19.05
CA LYS A 36 -13.23 -13.13 -18.54
C LYS A 36 -12.04 -14.08 -18.73
N GLY A 37 -11.59 -14.66 -17.63
CA GLY A 37 -10.46 -15.59 -17.59
C GLY A 37 -9.09 -14.95 -17.75
N LYS A 38 -8.98 -13.61 -17.79
CA LYS A 38 -7.69 -12.91 -17.80
C LYS A 38 -7.12 -12.85 -16.40
N ASP A 39 -5.81 -12.95 -16.30
CA ASP A 39 -5.06 -12.68 -15.09
C ASP A 39 -4.71 -11.20 -15.03
N LEU A 40 -4.92 -10.57 -13.87
CA LEU A 40 -4.39 -9.25 -13.52
C LEU A 40 -3.35 -9.47 -12.43
N VAL A 41 -2.09 -9.24 -12.78
CA VAL A 41 -0.96 -9.43 -11.84
C VAL A 41 -0.77 -8.18 -10.99
N VAL A 42 -0.95 -8.33 -9.68
CA VAL A 42 -0.83 -7.24 -8.70
C VAL A 42 0.33 -7.52 -7.77
N ALA A 43 1.38 -6.72 -7.86
CA ALA A 43 2.53 -6.84 -6.98
C ALA A 43 2.30 -6.08 -5.67
N THR A 44 2.50 -6.77 -4.53
CA THR A 44 2.30 -6.20 -3.18
C THR A 44 3.21 -6.86 -2.15
N TRP A 45 3.10 -6.46 -0.89
CA TRP A 45 3.81 -7.07 0.24
C TRP A 45 3.18 -8.42 0.61
N GLY A 46 3.99 -9.43 0.93
CA GLY A 46 3.51 -10.74 1.36
C GLY A 46 2.56 -10.67 2.56
N TRP A 47 2.84 -9.78 3.55
CA TRP A 47 1.98 -9.61 4.72
C TRP A 47 0.57 -9.05 4.38
N SER A 48 0.42 -8.30 3.29
CA SER A 48 -0.85 -7.71 2.85
C SER A 48 -1.58 -8.55 1.79
N ALA A 49 -0.90 -9.51 1.18
CA ALA A 49 -1.37 -10.28 0.02
C ALA A 49 -2.75 -10.93 0.24
N GLY A 50 -2.93 -11.64 1.36
CA GLY A 50 -4.20 -12.29 1.69
C GLY A 50 -5.35 -11.32 1.89
N ASN A 51 -5.09 -10.19 2.54
CA ASN A 51 -6.09 -9.15 2.77
C ASN A 51 -6.46 -8.43 1.46
N LEU A 52 -5.48 -8.13 0.62
CA LEU A 52 -5.72 -7.54 -0.69
C LEU A 52 -6.53 -8.48 -1.58
N LYS A 53 -6.20 -9.79 -1.58
CA LYS A 53 -6.97 -10.79 -2.32
C LYS A 53 -8.42 -10.83 -1.87
N LYS A 54 -8.67 -10.85 -0.56
CA LYS A 54 -10.01 -10.79 0.03
C LYS A 54 -10.75 -9.50 -0.37
N LEU A 55 -10.08 -8.35 -0.33
CA LEU A 55 -10.68 -7.08 -0.75
C LEU A 55 -11.08 -7.10 -2.23
N SER A 56 -10.38 -7.88 -3.06
CA SER A 56 -10.52 -7.94 -4.52
C SER A 56 -11.57 -8.95 -5.02
N GLU A 57 -12.17 -9.77 -4.15
CA GLU A 57 -13.12 -10.83 -4.55
C GLU A 57 -14.30 -10.31 -5.38
N ASP A 58 -14.86 -9.16 -5.02
CA ASP A 58 -15.99 -8.58 -5.75
C ASP A 58 -15.56 -8.05 -7.13
N PHE A 59 -14.32 -7.62 -7.28
CA PHE A 59 -13.74 -7.24 -8.56
C PHE A 59 -13.62 -8.45 -9.50
N GLU A 60 -13.08 -9.56 -8.99
CA GLU A 60 -12.98 -10.82 -9.76
C GLU A 60 -14.35 -11.30 -10.24
N LYS A 61 -15.35 -11.29 -9.34
CA LYS A 61 -16.74 -11.65 -9.70
C LYS A 61 -17.32 -10.73 -10.77
N LYS A 62 -17.10 -9.41 -10.63
CA LYS A 62 -17.64 -8.40 -11.55
C LYS A 62 -17.07 -8.52 -12.96
N TYR A 63 -15.75 -8.73 -13.06
CA TYR A 63 -15.05 -8.74 -14.35
C TYR A 63 -14.73 -10.14 -14.86
N GLY A 64 -14.99 -11.20 -14.07
CA GLY A 64 -14.67 -12.57 -14.44
C GLY A 64 -13.18 -12.82 -14.67
N CYS A 65 -12.32 -11.98 -14.12
CA CYS A 65 -10.86 -12.08 -14.16
C CYS A 65 -10.32 -12.74 -12.90
N ASN A 66 -9.02 -13.05 -12.89
CA ASN A 66 -8.32 -13.54 -11.71
C ASN A 66 -7.32 -12.47 -11.24
N ILE A 67 -7.29 -12.16 -9.95
CA ILE A 67 -6.21 -11.38 -9.33
C ILE A 67 -5.10 -12.33 -8.93
N VAL A 68 -3.96 -12.23 -9.59
CA VAL A 68 -2.74 -12.97 -9.30
C VAL A 68 -1.83 -12.07 -8.47
N ILE A 69 -1.57 -12.46 -7.22
CA ILE A 69 -0.71 -11.68 -6.34
C ILE A 69 0.75 -12.06 -6.58
N ASP A 70 1.58 -11.06 -6.88
CA ASP A 70 3.03 -11.15 -6.93
C ASP A 70 3.60 -10.61 -5.62
N GLU A 71 4.04 -11.52 -4.75
CA GLU A 71 4.50 -11.17 -3.42
C GLU A 71 5.98 -10.83 -3.40
N THR A 72 6.32 -9.72 -2.74
CA THR A 72 7.71 -9.36 -2.45
C THR A 72 7.89 -9.02 -0.97
N SER A 73 9.11 -9.18 -0.45
CA SER A 73 9.43 -8.87 0.94
C SER A 73 9.32 -7.37 1.25
N GLY A 74 9.69 -6.51 0.28
CA GLY A 74 9.71 -5.07 0.48
C GLY A 74 9.55 -4.26 -0.81
N ASN A 75 9.50 -2.94 -0.64
CA ASN A 75 9.41 -1.99 -1.74
C ASN A 75 10.63 -2.04 -2.66
N SER A 76 11.85 -2.17 -2.09
CA SER A 76 13.09 -2.21 -2.87
C SER A 76 13.12 -3.39 -3.83
N ASP A 77 12.73 -4.58 -3.37
CA ASP A 77 12.69 -5.79 -4.20
C ASP A 77 11.69 -5.63 -5.34
N ARG A 78 10.51 -5.09 -5.03
CA ARG A 78 9.46 -4.83 -6.03
C ARG A 78 9.92 -3.81 -7.06
N LEU A 79 10.51 -2.69 -6.62
CA LEU A 79 11.03 -1.67 -7.53
C LEU A 79 12.14 -2.22 -8.43
N ASN A 80 13.07 -3.00 -7.89
CA ASN A 80 14.13 -3.65 -8.66
C ASN A 80 13.55 -4.64 -9.70
N LYS A 81 12.51 -5.41 -9.33
CA LYS A 81 11.81 -6.31 -10.26
C LYS A 81 11.16 -5.52 -11.41
N LEU A 82 10.47 -4.42 -11.11
CA LEU A 82 9.87 -3.53 -12.11
C LEU A 82 10.92 -2.94 -13.05
N ILE A 83 12.09 -2.52 -12.53
CA ILE A 83 13.21 -2.02 -13.35
C ILE A 83 13.72 -3.11 -14.28
N ALA A 84 13.94 -4.31 -13.76
CA ALA A 84 14.44 -5.44 -14.55
C ALA A 84 13.46 -5.85 -15.68
N GLN A 85 12.16 -5.73 -15.44
CA GLN A 85 11.08 -6.09 -16.36
C GLN A 85 10.58 -4.92 -17.23
N LYS A 86 11.22 -3.74 -17.18
CA LYS A 86 10.73 -2.51 -17.84
C LYS A 86 10.35 -2.68 -19.31
N ASN A 87 11.07 -3.51 -20.06
CA ASN A 87 10.84 -3.72 -21.48
C ASN A 87 9.85 -4.87 -21.78
N ASN A 88 9.53 -5.69 -20.80
CA ASN A 88 8.57 -6.78 -20.92
C ASN A 88 7.92 -7.02 -19.54
N PRO A 89 7.01 -6.14 -19.10
CA PRO A 89 6.42 -6.22 -17.78
C PRO A 89 5.46 -7.41 -17.65
N GLU A 90 5.62 -8.16 -16.56
CA GLU A 90 4.74 -9.24 -16.14
C GLU A 90 3.72 -8.77 -15.09
N ILE A 91 3.96 -7.61 -14.49
CA ILE A 91 3.12 -7.00 -13.46
C ILE A 91 2.22 -5.96 -14.14
N ASP A 92 0.92 -5.99 -13.84
CA ASP A 92 -0.05 -5.01 -14.34
C ASP A 92 -0.22 -3.83 -13.37
N VAL A 93 -0.29 -4.11 -12.07
CA VAL A 93 -0.43 -3.10 -11.01
C VAL A 93 0.65 -3.29 -9.97
N ALA A 94 1.39 -2.23 -9.66
CA ALA A 94 2.38 -2.23 -8.60
C ALA A 94 1.89 -1.40 -7.40
N ILE A 95 1.76 -2.06 -6.25
CA ILE A 95 1.48 -1.39 -4.99
C ILE A 95 2.81 -1.09 -4.30
N LEU A 96 3.08 0.18 -4.04
CA LEU A 96 4.31 0.68 -3.44
C LEU A 96 3.98 1.73 -2.37
N SER A 97 4.87 1.92 -1.40
CA SER A 97 4.82 3.13 -0.59
C SER A 97 5.12 4.35 -1.47
N ASP A 98 4.53 5.48 -1.13
CA ASP A 98 4.58 6.74 -1.88
C ASP A 98 6.01 7.16 -2.27
N ASN A 99 6.98 7.08 -1.36
CA ASN A 99 8.38 7.39 -1.64
C ASN A 99 9.01 6.46 -2.71
N PHE A 100 8.68 5.18 -2.72
CA PHE A 100 9.15 4.24 -3.74
C PHE A 100 8.40 4.40 -5.08
N ALA A 101 7.14 4.80 -5.01
CA ALA A 101 6.37 5.16 -6.21
C ALA A 101 6.98 6.38 -6.90
N SER A 102 7.42 7.42 -6.15
CA SER A 102 8.14 8.57 -6.69
C SER A 102 9.37 8.14 -7.50
N ILE A 103 10.22 7.28 -6.95
CA ILE A 103 11.37 6.72 -7.67
C ILE A 103 10.94 5.96 -8.95
N GLY A 104 9.83 5.19 -8.88
CA GLY A 104 9.28 4.48 -10.04
C GLY A 104 8.78 5.41 -11.13
N ILE A 105 8.17 6.54 -10.76
CA ILE A 105 7.71 7.60 -11.66
C ILE A 105 8.90 8.23 -12.40
N GLU A 106 9.95 8.63 -11.66
CA GLU A 106 11.18 9.19 -12.25
C GLU A 106 11.85 8.24 -13.26
N LYS A 107 11.84 6.94 -12.95
CA LYS A 107 12.38 5.90 -13.84
C LYS A 107 11.46 5.58 -15.02
N GLY A 108 10.27 6.20 -15.10
CA GLY A 108 9.30 6.00 -16.16
C GLY A 108 8.74 4.58 -16.20
N LEU A 109 8.44 4.01 -15.02
CA LEU A 109 7.89 2.65 -14.86
C LEU A 109 6.36 2.60 -14.89
N PHE A 110 5.68 3.74 -14.76
CA PHE A 110 4.24 3.80 -14.62
C PHE A 110 3.55 4.62 -15.69
N ASP A 111 2.31 4.30 -15.99
CA ASP A 111 1.41 5.10 -16.79
C ASP A 111 0.54 6.00 -15.89
N LYS A 112 0.12 7.13 -16.47
CA LYS A 112 -0.82 8.04 -15.80
C LYS A 112 -2.21 7.42 -15.68
N ILE A 113 -2.95 7.90 -14.69
CA ILE A 113 -4.35 7.53 -14.49
C ILE A 113 -5.22 8.14 -15.59
N ASP A 114 -6.06 7.31 -16.19
CA ASP A 114 -7.12 7.75 -17.07
C ASP A 114 -8.35 8.13 -16.25
N LYS A 115 -8.56 9.42 -16.02
CA LYS A 115 -9.70 9.92 -15.22
C LYS A 115 -11.07 9.60 -15.82
N SER A 116 -11.14 9.25 -17.11
CA SER A 116 -12.38 8.76 -17.72
C SER A 116 -12.76 7.36 -17.26
N VAL A 117 -11.79 6.58 -16.77
CA VAL A 117 -11.95 5.24 -16.22
C VAL A 117 -11.94 5.27 -14.68
N VAL A 118 -11.01 6.04 -14.11
CA VAL A 118 -10.79 6.16 -12.66
C VAL A 118 -11.55 7.38 -12.14
N THR A 119 -12.87 7.28 -12.13
CA THR A 119 -13.80 8.39 -11.85
C THR A 119 -13.84 8.80 -10.38
N SER A 120 -13.47 7.90 -9.44
CA SER A 120 -13.39 8.20 -8.01
C SER A 120 -12.10 8.93 -7.61
N TYR A 121 -11.23 9.27 -8.57
CA TYR A 121 -9.96 9.96 -8.28
C TYR A 121 -10.19 11.32 -7.59
N ASP A 122 -11.23 12.05 -7.99
CA ASP A 122 -11.53 13.36 -7.44
C ASP A 122 -12.19 13.29 -6.04
N ASP A 123 -12.70 12.13 -5.64
CA ASP A 123 -13.26 11.86 -4.31
C ASP A 123 -12.18 11.56 -3.24
N LEU A 124 -10.94 11.42 -3.64
CA LEU A 124 -9.83 11.19 -2.71
C LEU A 124 -9.49 12.44 -1.91
N TYR A 125 -8.98 12.27 -0.70
CA TYR A 125 -8.28 13.35 0.01
C TYR A 125 -7.10 13.86 -0.82
N ASP A 126 -6.71 15.13 -0.64
CA ASP A 126 -5.69 15.75 -1.48
C ASP A 126 -4.32 15.06 -1.36
N PHE A 127 -3.94 14.61 -0.17
CA PHE A 127 -2.69 13.87 0.03
C PHE A 127 -2.64 12.54 -0.74
N ALA A 128 -3.81 11.95 -1.04
CA ALA A 128 -3.91 10.67 -1.73
C ALA A 128 -3.85 10.79 -3.26
N LYS A 129 -3.90 12.01 -3.77
CA LYS A 129 -3.79 12.32 -5.20
C LYS A 129 -2.34 12.54 -5.56
N ASN A 130 -1.88 11.96 -6.65
CA ASN A 130 -0.58 12.31 -7.22
C ASN A 130 -0.71 13.56 -8.09
N ALA A 131 0.11 14.59 -7.85
CA ALA A 131 0.04 15.87 -8.54
C ALA A 131 0.25 15.74 -10.07
N ASP A 132 1.07 14.78 -10.50
CA ASP A 132 1.36 14.52 -11.91
C ASP A 132 0.40 13.52 -12.57
N GLY A 133 -0.61 13.05 -11.81
CA GLY A 133 -1.66 12.17 -12.29
C GLY A 133 -1.27 10.71 -12.42
N TYR A 134 -0.30 10.25 -11.66
CA TYR A 134 0.04 8.84 -11.52
C TYR A 134 -0.83 8.13 -10.47
N GLY A 135 -0.47 6.90 -10.10
CA GLY A 135 -1.24 6.06 -9.21
C GLY A 135 -1.57 6.71 -7.87
N PRO A 136 -2.85 6.73 -7.46
CA PRO A 136 -3.27 7.31 -6.20
C PRO A 136 -2.93 6.42 -5.01
N CYS A 137 -2.95 7.00 -3.81
CA CYS A 137 -3.02 6.23 -2.58
C CYS A 137 -4.41 5.62 -2.41
N TYR A 138 -4.49 4.36 -2.01
CA TYR A 138 -5.75 3.69 -1.70
C TYR A 138 -5.89 3.32 -0.23
N SER A 139 -4.79 3.32 0.52
CA SER A 139 -4.77 3.14 1.97
C SER A 139 -3.57 3.84 2.59
N LEU A 140 -3.67 4.14 3.87
CA LEU A 140 -2.63 4.85 4.61
C LEU A 140 -2.47 4.25 6.00
N VAL A 141 -1.21 4.10 6.44
CA VAL A 141 -0.82 3.84 7.81
C VAL A 141 -0.09 5.03 8.39
N ARG A 142 -0.30 5.31 9.68
CA ARG A 142 0.44 6.35 10.40
C ARG A 142 1.46 5.71 11.31
N TYR A 143 2.61 6.33 11.39
CA TYR A 143 3.61 6.08 12.41
C TYR A 143 3.46 7.11 13.54
N GLY A 144 3.30 6.60 14.73
CA GLY A 144 3.24 7.35 15.97
C GLY A 144 3.81 6.48 17.07
N ILE A 145 3.39 6.72 18.31
CA ILE A 145 3.91 5.95 19.42
C ILE A 145 2.89 4.87 19.82
N LEU A 146 3.27 3.62 19.68
CA LEU A 146 2.56 2.46 20.17
C LEU A 146 3.12 2.07 21.54
N TYR A 147 2.27 1.83 22.53
CA TYR A 147 2.72 1.44 23.87
C TYR A 147 1.75 0.48 24.56
N ASN A 148 2.28 -0.36 25.44
CA ASN A 148 1.50 -1.22 26.32
C ASN A 148 1.16 -0.46 27.62
N ALA A 149 -0.09 -0.10 27.80
CA ALA A 149 -0.54 0.70 28.94
C ALA A 149 -0.50 -0.05 30.28
N ASP A 150 -0.40 -1.38 30.26
CA ASP A 150 -0.17 -2.18 31.48
C ASP A 150 1.28 -2.13 31.95
N ALA A 151 2.23 -1.80 31.05
CA ALA A 151 3.67 -1.81 31.34
C ALA A 151 4.27 -0.42 31.55
N VAL A 152 3.79 0.59 30.81
CA VAL A 152 4.37 1.95 30.84
C VAL A 152 3.30 3.03 30.79
N SER A 153 3.63 4.21 31.31
CA SER A 153 2.78 5.41 31.18
C SER A 153 2.73 5.91 29.73
N ALA A 154 1.66 6.62 29.38
CA ALA A 154 1.47 7.16 28.04
C ALA A 154 2.54 8.20 27.70
N PRO A 155 3.33 8.03 26.61
CA PRO A 155 4.17 9.08 26.07
C PRO A 155 3.28 10.11 25.33
N THR A 156 3.76 11.34 25.20
CA THR A 156 3.08 12.43 24.48
C THR A 156 3.93 12.99 23.33
N SER A 157 5.20 12.63 23.29
CA SER A 157 6.22 13.15 22.39
C SER A 157 7.23 12.07 22.03
N TYR A 158 7.82 12.15 20.85
CA TYR A 158 8.98 11.30 20.54
C TYR A 158 10.14 11.54 21.52
N MET A 159 10.29 12.77 22.01
CA MET A 159 11.35 13.11 22.98
C MET A 159 11.11 12.48 24.36
N ASP A 160 9.86 12.14 24.71
CA ASP A 160 9.56 11.43 25.97
C ASP A 160 10.23 10.05 26.01
N LEU A 161 10.46 9.43 24.86
CA LEU A 161 11.11 8.12 24.77
C LEU A 161 12.54 8.12 25.34
N PHE A 162 13.16 9.28 25.43
CA PHE A 162 14.54 9.45 25.89
C PHE A 162 14.67 10.08 27.29
N ASN A 163 13.57 10.23 28.04
CA ASN A 163 13.57 10.86 29.36
C ASN A 163 13.89 9.90 30.54
N GLY A 164 14.17 8.63 30.24
CA GLY A 164 14.53 7.60 31.23
C GLY A 164 13.38 6.71 31.68
N ASN A 165 12.12 7.04 31.37
CA ASN A 165 10.96 6.26 31.80
C ASN A 165 10.78 4.95 31.01
N TYR A 166 11.43 4.82 29.86
CA TYR A 166 11.25 3.72 28.91
C TYR A 166 12.57 2.99 28.61
N ASP A 167 13.63 3.27 29.38
CA ASP A 167 14.97 2.73 29.16
C ASP A 167 14.95 1.19 29.06
N GLY A 168 15.51 0.65 27.98
CA GLY A 168 15.57 -0.78 27.71
C GLY A 168 14.27 -1.41 27.17
N LEU A 169 13.20 -0.61 26.98
CA LEU A 169 11.89 -1.08 26.51
C LEU A 169 11.47 -0.43 25.18
N ILE A 170 12.35 0.32 24.53
CA ILE A 170 12.06 1.13 23.33
C ILE A 170 12.43 0.35 22.09
N SER A 171 11.54 0.30 21.10
CA SER A 171 11.86 -0.14 19.74
C SER A 171 11.64 1.00 18.74
N LEU A 172 12.67 1.30 17.95
CA LEU A 172 12.64 2.34 16.91
C LEU A 172 12.86 1.74 15.52
N PRO A 173 12.37 2.38 14.44
CA PRO A 173 12.66 1.91 13.11
C PRO A 173 14.14 2.07 12.76
N ASP A 174 14.77 1.01 12.21
CA ASP A 174 16.11 1.08 11.63
C ASP A 174 16.13 2.06 10.44
N MET A 175 17.29 2.69 10.23
CA MET A 175 17.45 3.71 9.18
C MET A 175 17.19 3.15 7.77
N ALA A 176 17.42 1.87 7.53
CA ALA A 176 17.16 1.22 6.26
C ALA A 176 15.66 0.92 6.05
N SER A 177 14.83 0.94 7.12
CA SER A 177 13.37 0.76 7.02
C SER A 177 12.70 1.95 6.31
N THR A 178 11.39 1.83 6.04
CA THR A 178 10.61 2.95 5.48
C THR A 178 10.49 4.13 6.46
N ALA A 179 10.30 3.84 7.74
CA ALA A 179 10.03 4.83 8.77
C ALA A 179 11.28 5.49 9.38
N GLY A 180 12.46 4.84 9.27
CA GLY A 180 13.69 5.33 9.88
C GLY A 180 14.08 6.75 9.48
N PRO A 181 14.14 7.07 8.17
CA PRO A 181 14.44 8.43 7.71
C PRO A 181 13.41 9.47 8.17
N TYR A 182 12.13 9.10 8.22
CA TYR A 182 11.05 10.02 8.64
C TYR A 182 11.14 10.31 10.15
N LEU A 183 11.44 9.30 10.97
CA LEU A 183 11.69 9.51 12.40
C LEU A 183 12.94 10.37 12.62
N LEU A 184 14.00 10.10 11.86
CA LEU A 184 15.24 10.89 11.95
C LEU A 184 14.99 12.38 11.71
N VAL A 185 14.28 12.70 10.62
CA VAL A 185 13.92 14.10 10.30
C VAL A 185 13.01 14.69 11.39
N SER A 186 12.02 13.92 11.86
CA SER A 186 11.11 14.39 12.92
C SER A 186 11.86 14.72 14.22
N LEU A 187 12.80 13.88 14.63
CA LEU A 187 13.65 14.14 15.80
C LEU A 187 14.61 15.33 15.58
N ALA A 188 15.13 15.49 14.36
CA ALA A 188 16.00 16.62 14.03
C ALA A 188 15.27 17.94 14.17
N GLU A 189 14.05 18.05 13.62
CA GLU A 189 13.21 19.25 13.74
C GLU A 189 12.94 19.61 15.21
N ASP A 190 12.62 18.63 16.06
CA ASP A 190 12.36 18.83 17.49
C ASP A 190 13.61 19.32 18.23
N LEU A 191 14.79 19.02 17.72
CA LEU A 191 16.09 19.44 18.28
C LEU A 191 16.66 20.70 17.63
N GLY A 192 15.86 21.41 16.82
CA GLY A 192 16.27 22.64 16.13
C GLY A 192 17.08 22.41 14.86
N GLY A 193 17.13 21.17 14.37
CA GLY A 193 17.63 20.81 13.04
C GLY A 193 16.53 20.92 11.97
N SER A 194 16.73 20.20 10.88
CA SER A 194 15.79 20.14 9.77
C SER A 194 16.03 18.87 8.95
N GLN A 195 15.29 18.70 7.88
CA GLN A 195 15.54 17.65 6.90
C GLN A 195 16.93 17.75 6.24
N GLU A 196 17.45 18.99 6.09
CA GLU A 196 18.79 19.26 5.56
C GLU A 196 19.89 19.13 6.64
N ASN A 197 19.50 19.14 7.93
CA ASN A 197 20.42 19.00 9.06
C ASN A 197 19.89 18.01 10.08
N VAL A 198 20.13 16.74 9.86
CA VAL A 198 19.73 15.63 10.75
C VAL A 198 20.76 15.33 11.85
N THR A 199 21.84 16.08 11.91
CA THR A 199 22.94 15.88 12.89
C THR A 199 22.45 15.83 14.33
N PRO A 200 21.57 16.74 14.81
CA PRO A 200 21.10 16.69 16.20
C PRO A 200 20.38 15.37 16.55
N ALA A 201 19.61 14.82 15.61
CA ALA A 201 18.93 13.55 15.81
C ALA A 201 19.89 12.35 15.82
N MET A 202 20.89 12.34 14.93
CA MET A 202 21.93 11.31 14.92
C MET A 202 22.71 11.30 16.24
N GLU A 203 23.06 12.47 16.74
CA GLU A 203 23.75 12.63 18.04
C GLU A 203 22.87 12.14 19.21
N LEU A 204 21.57 12.46 19.21
CA LEU A 204 20.61 11.94 20.19
C LEU A 204 20.59 10.41 20.17
N LEU A 205 20.36 9.81 19.00
CA LEU A 205 20.26 8.35 18.85
C LEU A 205 21.57 7.67 19.27
N LYS A 206 22.72 8.24 18.92
CA LYS A 206 24.04 7.74 19.33
C LYS A 206 24.23 7.78 20.85
N LYS A 207 23.84 8.89 21.49
CA LYS A 207 23.93 9.08 22.95
C LYS A 207 23.03 8.11 23.70
N GLU A 208 21.80 7.92 23.22
CA GLU A 208 20.74 7.15 23.89
C GLU A 208 20.68 5.69 23.45
N LYS A 209 21.57 5.22 22.56
CA LYS A 209 21.49 3.87 21.97
C LYS A 209 21.40 2.73 23.00
N SER A 210 22.08 2.87 24.16
CA SER A 210 22.05 1.85 25.21
C SER A 210 20.72 1.71 25.92
N LYS A 211 19.80 2.65 25.72
CA LYS A 211 18.43 2.64 26.27
C LYS A 211 17.41 2.06 25.29
N ILE A 212 17.78 1.91 24.03
CA ILE A 212 16.94 1.38 22.97
C ILE A 212 17.13 -0.13 22.92
N ALA A 213 16.03 -0.88 23.09
CA ALA A 213 16.07 -2.35 23.07
C ALA A 213 16.32 -2.90 21.65
N ASP A 214 15.72 -2.25 20.64
CA ASP A 214 15.79 -2.74 19.25
C ASP A 214 15.67 -1.59 18.24
N PHE A 215 16.43 -1.70 17.14
CA PHE A 215 16.21 -0.97 15.91
C PHE A 215 15.62 -1.94 14.87
N TYR A 216 14.30 -1.93 14.70
CA TYR A 216 13.60 -2.94 13.93
C TYR A 216 13.67 -2.72 12.42
N MET A 217 13.83 -3.82 11.68
CA MET A 217 13.73 -3.89 10.21
C MET A 217 12.38 -4.46 9.74
N SER A 218 11.66 -5.17 10.61
CA SER A 218 10.40 -5.81 10.26
C SER A 218 9.33 -5.57 11.32
N GLY A 219 8.07 -5.49 10.88
CA GLY A 219 6.95 -5.37 11.80
C GLY A 219 6.76 -6.59 12.70
N SER A 220 7.20 -7.78 12.27
CA SER A 220 7.10 -9.00 13.06
C SER A 220 8.01 -8.98 14.29
N SER A 221 9.21 -8.37 14.22
CA SER A 221 10.08 -8.22 15.39
C SER A 221 9.43 -7.36 16.47
N VAL A 222 8.80 -6.23 16.09
CA VAL A 222 8.06 -5.37 17.00
C VAL A 222 6.90 -6.11 17.66
N GLN A 223 6.11 -6.86 16.87
CA GLN A 223 5.00 -7.65 17.41
C GLN A 223 5.48 -8.72 18.40
N THR A 224 6.58 -9.39 18.10
CA THR A 224 7.21 -10.36 19.00
C THR A 224 7.68 -9.68 20.27
N GLY A 225 8.43 -8.59 20.18
CA GLY A 225 8.96 -7.85 21.32
C GLY A 225 7.87 -7.38 22.29
N PHE A 226 6.73 -6.87 21.79
CA PHE A 226 5.57 -6.57 22.63
C PHE A 226 5.00 -7.82 23.30
N THR A 227 4.87 -8.93 22.57
CA THR A 227 4.26 -10.16 23.07
C THR A 227 5.14 -10.84 24.11
N THR A 228 6.46 -10.78 23.98
CA THR A 228 7.44 -11.33 24.93
C THR A 228 7.71 -10.38 26.10
N GLY A 229 7.33 -9.11 26.00
CA GLY A 229 7.62 -8.08 27.01
C GLY A 229 9.05 -7.53 26.92
N GLU A 230 9.80 -7.84 25.84
CA GLU A 230 11.13 -7.26 25.58
C GLU A 230 11.04 -5.76 25.27
N ILE A 231 9.92 -5.31 24.70
CA ILE A 231 9.62 -3.91 24.48
C ILE A 231 8.25 -3.57 25.05
N ALA A 232 8.05 -2.32 25.45
CA ALA A 232 6.77 -1.80 25.92
C ALA A 232 6.32 -0.54 25.17
N VAL A 233 7.21 0.06 24.37
CA VAL A 233 6.93 1.24 23.56
C VAL A 233 7.69 1.17 22.25
N ALA A 234 7.05 1.62 21.16
CA ALA A 234 7.68 1.64 19.85
C ALA A 234 7.17 2.83 19.01
N VAL A 235 8.01 3.37 18.14
CA VAL A 235 7.54 4.20 17.02
C VAL A 235 7.08 3.26 15.93
N PHE A 236 5.75 3.06 15.80
CA PHE A 236 5.22 2.00 14.96
C PHE A 236 3.85 2.35 14.36
N MET A 237 3.37 1.50 13.46
CA MET A 237 2.15 1.72 12.69
C MET A 237 0.88 1.51 13.51
N ASP A 238 -0.09 2.42 13.37
CA ASP A 238 -1.41 2.38 14.01
C ASP A 238 -2.22 1.13 13.66
N MET A 239 -2.06 0.57 12.47
CA MET A 239 -2.71 -0.66 12.02
C MET A 239 -2.42 -1.89 12.90
N ASN A 240 -1.37 -1.86 13.71
CA ASN A 240 -0.98 -2.98 14.59
C ASN A 240 -1.74 -3.01 15.93
N VAL A 241 -2.46 -1.95 16.28
CA VAL A 241 -3.24 -1.89 17.52
C VAL A 241 -4.19 -3.09 17.67
N PRO A 242 -5.07 -3.41 16.69
CA PRO A 242 -6.00 -4.52 16.86
C PRO A 242 -5.30 -5.88 16.92
N LEU A 243 -4.18 -6.04 16.21
CA LEU A 243 -3.44 -7.29 16.20
C LEU A 243 -2.83 -7.59 17.57
N LEU A 244 -2.15 -6.62 18.16
CA LEU A 244 -1.52 -6.77 19.47
C LEU A 244 -2.53 -6.87 20.60
N ARG A 245 -3.67 -6.19 20.52
CA ARG A 245 -4.78 -6.36 21.48
C ARG A 245 -5.34 -7.77 21.48
N LYS A 246 -5.39 -8.46 20.33
CA LYS A 246 -5.78 -9.87 20.26
C LYS A 246 -4.85 -10.81 21.03
N SER A 247 -3.61 -10.40 21.28
CA SER A 247 -2.66 -11.14 22.14
C SER A 247 -2.86 -10.87 23.64
N GLY A 248 -3.88 -10.11 24.01
CA GLY A 248 -4.23 -9.84 25.42
C GLY A 248 -3.51 -8.62 26.03
N LEU A 249 -2.82 -7.81 25.22
CA LEU A 249 -2.09 -6.63 25.67
C LEU A 249 -2.97 -5.37 25.59
N ASP A 250 -2.87 -4.47 26.59
CA ASP A 250 -3.55 -3.14 26.53
C ASP A 250 -2.73 -2.15 25.68
N ILE A 251 -2.71 -2.41 24.38
CA ILE A 251 -2.01 -1.57 23.41
C ILE A 251 -2.80 -0.32 23.09
N LYS A 252 -2.14 0.81 23.19
CA LYS A 252 -2.63 2.13 22.81
C LYS A 252 -1.71 2.75 21.75
N TRP A 253 -2.28 3.64 20.96
CA TRP A 253 -1.56 4.41 19.96
C TRP A 253 -1.75 5.91 20.24
N VAL A 254 -0.68 6.69 20.11
CA VAL A 254 -0.65 8.13 20.37
C VAL A 254 -0.09 8.85 19.17
N THR A 255 -0.76 9.93 18.75
CA THR A 255 -0.15 10.95 17.90
C THR A 255 0.79 11.79 18.76
N PRO A 256 2.10 11.78 18.50
CA PRO A 256 3.03 12.63 19.24
C PRO A 256 2.69 14.12 19.00
N LYS A 257 3.01 14.99 19.95
CA LYS A 257 2.77 16.44 19.82
C LYS A 257 3.47 17.05 18.60
N GLU A 258 4.58 16.45 18.14
CA GLU A 258 5.33 16.81 16.96
C GLU A 258 4.63 16.43 15.65
N GLY A 259 3.54 15.68 15.75
CA GLY A 259 2.80 15.09 14.63
C GLY A 259 3.26 13.68 14.31
N SER A 260 2.35 12.90 13.73
CA SER A 260 2.66 11.59 13.16
C SER A 260 3.08 11.76 11.69
N PHE A 261 3.80 10.80 11.17
CA PHE A 261 4.07 10.70 9.74
C PHE A 261 3.41 9.44 9.16
N SER A 262 3.29 9.39 7.86
CA SER A 262 2.55 8.31 7.20
C SER A 262 3.41 7.57 6.18
N ALA A 263 2.96 6.36 5.86
CA ALA A 263 3.31 5.67 4.63
C ALA A 263 1.99 5.35 3.91
N ALA A 264 1.82 5.90 2.74
CA ALA A 264 0.65 5.66 1.93
C ALA A 264 0.93 4.57 0.90
N ALA A 265 0.00 3.62 0.77
CA ALA A 265 0.07 2.58 -0.24
C ALA A 265 -0.53 3.11 -1.55
N THR A 266 0.31 3.33 -2.55
CA THR A 266 -0.09 3.76 -3.88
C THR A 266 -0.34 2.57 -4.79
N ALA A 267 -1.33 2.66 -5.68
CA ALA A 267 -1.61 1.65 -6.70
C ALA A 267 -1.28 2.23 -8.08
N ASN A 268 -0.26 1.68 -8.75
CA ASN A 268 0.32 2.24 -9.96
C ASN A 268 0.12 1.30 -11.15
N VAL A 269 -0.36 1.81 -12.28
CA VAL A 269 -0.42 1.06 -13.55
C VAL A 269 0.99 0.91 -14.10
N VAL A 270 1.45 -0.31 -14.28
CA VAL A 270 2.78 -0.56 -14.83
C VAL A 270 2.78 -0.23 -16.32
N LYS A 271 3.73 0.57 -16.76
CA LYS A 271 3.84 1.01 -18.15
C LYS A 271 4.14 -0.16 -19.08
N GLY A 272 3.32 -0.32 -20.11
CA GLY A 272 3.47 -1.41 -21.08
C GLY A 272 2.97 -2.77 -20.56
N CYS A 273 2.24 -2.83 -19.45
CA CYS A 273 1.65 -4.06 -18.91
C CYS A 273 0.65 -4.71 -19.89
N GLN A 274 0.32 -5.97 -19.64
CA GLN A 274 -0.52 -6.75 -20.55
C GLN A 274 -1.99 -6.33 -20.55
N ASN A 275 -2.50 -5.82 -19.40
CA ASN A 275 -3.91 -5.48 -19.22
C ASN A 275 -4.12 -4.04 -18.71
N PRO A 276 -3.66 -2.98 -19.41
CA PRO A 276 -3.62 -1.61 -18.89
C PRO A 276 -5.00 -1.08 -18.52
N LYS A 277 -6.04 -1.39 -19.31
CA LYS A 277 -7.41 -0.96 -18.99
C LYS A 277 -7.99 -1.69 -17.78
N LEU A 278 -7.71 -2.98 -17.63
CA LEU A 278 -8.14 -3.74 -16.45
C LEU A 278 -7.39 -3.26 -15.19
N ALA A 279 -6.12 -2.87 -15.31
CA ALA A 279 -5.35 -2.24 -14.25
C ALA A 279 -5.96 -0.90 -13.80
N GLN A 280 -6.38 -0.03 -14.74
CA GLN A 280 -7.10 1.21 -14.43
C GLN A 280 -8.43 0.93 -13.72
N LEU A 281 -9.20 -0.07 -14.18
CA LEU A 281 -10.44 -0.48 -13.55
C LEU A 281 -10.23 -1.04 -12.14
N PHE A 282 -9.11 -1.73 -11.91
CA PHE A 282 -8.75 -2.22 -10.58
C PHE A 282 -8.39 -1.06 -9.62
N ILE A 283 -7.65 -0.07 -10.10
CA ILE A 283 -7.39 1.14 -9.31
C ILE A 283 -8.70 1.88 -8.99
N GLN A 284 -9.59 2.06 -9.99
CA GLN A 284 -10.93 2.62 -9.76
C GLN A 284 -11.68 1.84 -8.67
N TYR A 285 -11.60 0.51 -8.72
CA TYR A 285 -12.24 -0.33 -7.72
C TYR A 285 -11.66 -0.09 -6.33
N LEU A 286 -10.34 -0.11 -6.17
CA LEU A 286 -9.66 0.08 -4.89
C LEU A 286 -10.00 1.42 -4.21
N ILE A 287 -10.16 2.49 -5.00
CA ILE A 287 -10.43 3.84 -4.47
C ILE A 287 -11.91 4.21 -4.44
N SER A 288 -12.82 3.32 -4.92
CA SER A 288 -14.26 3.58 -4.88
C SER A 288 -14.77 3.62 -3.43
N GLU A 289 -15.76 4.47 -3.14
CA GLU A 289 -16.37 4.60 -1.81
C GLU A 289 -16.75 3.25 -1.20
N ASN A 290 -17.40 2.37 -1.99
CA ASN A 290 -17.85 1.06 -1.52
C ASN A 290 -16.69 0.16 -1.04
N VAL A 291 -15.54 0.20 -1.72
CA VAL A 291 -14.36 -0.57 -1.32
C VAL A 291 -13.65 0.12 -0.17
N GLN A 292 -13.56 1.44 -0.21
CA GLN A 292 -12.93 2.25 0.82
C GLN A 292 -13.61 2.13 2.18
N ASN A 293 -14.93 1.93 2.22
CA ASN A 293 -15.68 1.59 3.44
C ASN A 293 -15.25 0.23 4.08
N LYS A 294 -14.57 -0.63 3.32
CA LYS A 294 -14.08 -1.94 3.77
C LYS A 294 -12.59 -1.93 4.15
N VAL A 295 -11.84 -0.89 3.75
CA VAL A 295 -10.38 -0.81 3.93
C VAL A 295 -10.00 -0.95 5.41
N ALA A 296 -10.65 -0.19 6.31
CA ALA A 296 -10.37 -0.25 7.73
C ALA A 296 -10.65 -1.64 8.33
N ASP A 297 -11.65 -2.37 7.82
CA ASP A 297 -12.03 -3.69 8.33
C ASP A 297 -11.14 -4.81 7.79
N VAL A 298 -10.79 -4.74 6.52
CA VAL A 298 -10.05 -5.81 5.83
C VAL A 298 -8.55 -5.62 5.97
N LEU A 299 -8.06 -4.38 5.79
CA LEU A 299 -6.63 -4.06 5.81
C LEU A 299 -6.14 -3.58 7.19
N SER A 300 -7.02 -3.10 8.06
CA SER A 300 -6.68 -2.35 9.27
C SER A 300 -5.89 -1.06 8.98
N GLU A 301 -6.16 -0.43 7.84
CA GLU A 301 -5.53 0.79 7.36
C GLU A 301 -6.57 1.89 7.18
N ALA A 302 -6.13 3.14 7.14
CA ALA A 302 -7.04 4.28 6.93
C ALA A 302 -7.44 4.37 5.45
N PRO A 303 -8.74 4.58 5.15
CA PRO A 303 -9.20 4.82 3.78
C PRO A 303 -8.75 6.19 3.27
N CYS A 304 -8.54 6.27 1.95
CA CYS A 304 -8.09 7.49 1.27
C CYS A 304 -9.21 8.25 0.53
N ASN A 305 -10.41 7.68 0.43
CA ASN A 305 -11.57 8.34 -0.17
C ASN A 305 -12.31 9.16 0.89
N SER A 306 -12.56 10.45 0.63
CA SER A 306 -13.17 11.39 1.57
C SER A 306 -14.64 11.07 1.91
N LYS A 307 -15.29 10.26 1.09
CA LYS A 307 -16.68 9.78 1.31
C LYS A 307 -16.73 8.49 2.12
N ALA A 308 -15.56 7.85 2.35
CA ALA A 308 -15.51 6.60 3.09
C ALA A 308 -15.79 6.81 4.57
N THR A 309 -16.42 5.81 5.17
CA THR A 309 -16.73 5.76 6.60
C THR A 309 -16.05 4.57 7.27
N MET A 310 -15.80 4.66 8.56
CA MET A 310 -15.34 3.56 9.39
C MET A 310 -16.05 3.58 10.74
N SER A 311 -15.96 2.48 11.50
CA SER A 311 -16.53 2.40 12.84
C SER A 311 -15.82 3.37 13.80
N GLU A 312 -16.56 3.85 14.82
CA GLU A 312 -15.99 4.71 15.87
C GLU A 312 -14.83 4.06 16.61
N GLU A 313 -14.87 2.73 16.78
CA GLU A 313 -13.78 2.00 17.42
C GLU A 313 -12.48 2.13 16.61
N LYS A 314 -12.54 2.00 15.29
CA LYS A 314 -11.36 2.12 14.42
C LYS A 314 -10.88 3.55 14.29
N ALA A 315 -11.78 4.51 14.26
CA ALA A 315 -11.45 5.94 14.25
C ALA A 315 -10.68 6.40 15.50
N LYS A 316 -10.66 5.60 16.58
CA LYS A 316 -9.83 5.89 17.76
C LYS A 316 -8.33 5.72 17.53
N TYR A 317 -7.93 4.95 16.53
CA TYR A 317 -6.52 4.70 16.25
C TYR A 317 -6.14 4.86 14.77
N LEU A 318 -7.06 4.70 13.82
CA LEU A 318 -6.79 5.00 12.40
C LEU A 318 -7.11 6.46 12.07
N ALA A 319 -6.43 6.99 11.04
CA ALA A 319 -6.76 8.33 10.55
C ALA A 319 -8.18 8.38 9.99
N SER A 320 -8.95 9.38 10.41
CA SER A 320 -10.33 9.60 9.98
C SER A 320 -10.62 11.07 9.86
N GLY A 321 -11.21 11.47 8.73
CA GLY A 321 -11.56 12.85 8.45
C GLY A 321 -10.36 13.73 8.06
N GLU A 322 -10.67 14.86 7.44
CA GLU A 322 -9.68 15.74 6.81
C GLU A 322 -8.63 16.28 7.79
N ASP A 323 -9.06 16.60 9.02
CA ASP A 323 -8.16 17.15 10.04
C ASP A 323 -7.07 16.17 10.46
N ALA A 324 -7.40 14.85 10.54
CA ALA A 324 -6.41 13.84 10.87
C ALA A 324 -5.33 13.71 9.80
N PHE A 325 -5.69 13.93 8.53
CA PHE A 325 -4.73 13.89 7.42
C PHE A 325 -3.95 15.19 7.28
N LYS A 326 -4.53 16.34 7.56
CA LYS A 326 -3.83 17.64 7.59
C LYS A 326 -2.79 17.72 8.73
N ALA A 327 -3.01 16.98 9.80
CA ALA A 327 -2.07 16.90 10.93
C ALA A 327 -0.85 15.99 10.68
N LEU A 328 -0.77 15.33 9.53
CA LEU A 328 0.38 14.50 9.18
C LEU A 328 1.59 15.38 8.82
N LYS A 329 2.77 14.97 9.28
CA LYS A 329 4.02 15.55 8.81
C LYS A 329 4.23 15.24 7.34
N VAL A 330 4.59 16.24 6.58
CA VAL A 330 4.92 16.14 5.16
C VAL A 330 6.41 16.32 4.99
N PHE A 331 7.04 15.44 4.23
CA PHE A 331 8.47 15.45 3.96
C PHE A 331 8.75 15.70 2.47
N ASP A 332 9.88 16.30 2.16
CA ASP A 332 10.43 16.26 0.81
C ASP A 332 11.02 14.88 0.55
N LEU A 333 10.24 14.03 -0.15
CA LEU A 333 10.59 12.63 -0.41
C LEU A 333 11.82 12.52 -1.31
N ASP A 334 12.02 13.46 -2.24
CA ASP A 334 13.13 13.45 -3.18
C ASP A 334 14.44 13.74 -2.44
N TYR A 335 14.40 14.70 -1.49
CA TYR A 335 15.54 14.97 -0.62
C TYR A 335 15.86 13.77 0.26
N ILE A 336 14.88 13.17 0.93
CA ILE A 336 15.08 11.97 1.75
C ILE A 336 15.67 10.83 0.93
N ASN A 337 15.09 10.54 -0.24
CA ASN A 337 15.58 9.46 -1.11
C ASN A 337 17.03 9.68 -1.56
N SER A 338 17.40 10.93 -1.84
CA SER A 338 18.75 11.30 -2.25
C SER A 338 19.80 11.16 -1.13
N ASN A 339 19.37 11.32 0.14
CA ASN A 339 20.28 11.30 1.30
C ASN A 339 20.22 9.99 2.09
N LYS A 340 19.21 9.16 1.86
CA LYS A 340 18.96 7.94 2.64
C LYS A 340 20.18 7.02 2.73
N ALA A 341 20.90 6.81 1.65
CA ALA A 341 22.09 5.94 1.63
C ALA A 341 23.18 6.45 2.59
N THR A 342 23.44 7.75 2.58
CA THR A 342 24.41 8.41 3.48
C THR A 342 23.98 8.28 4.95
N TRP A 343 22.69 8.49 5.23
CA TRP A 343 22.15 8.35 6.59
C TRP A 343 22.21 6.90 7.11
N ILE A 344 21.96 5.92 6.23
CA ILE A 344 22.12 4.50 6.58
C ILE A 344 23.57 4.18 6.92
N GLU A 345 24.53 4.62 6.10
CA GLU A 345 25.96 4.39 6.35
C GLU A 345 26.42 5.00 7.69
N GLN A 346 26.02 6.25 7.94
CA GLN A 346 26.33 6.93 9.20
C GLN A 346 25.69 6.21 10.39
N PHE A 347 24.41 5.85 10.30
CA PHE A 347 23.69 5.15 11.35
C PHE A 347 24.34 3.80 11.68
N GLN A 348 24.66 2.99 10.68
CA GLN A 348 25.31 1.70 10.87
C GLN A 348 26.68 1.85 11.52
N LYS A 349 27.46 2.84 11.10
CA LYS A 349 28.81 3.09 11.65
C LYS A 349 28.79 3.59 13.10
N GLU A 350 27.85 4.44 13.47
CA GLU A 350 27.90 5.20 14.72
C GLU A 350 26.91 4.72 15.79
N ILE A 351 25.82 4.04 15.38
CA ILE A 351 24.70 3.72 16.26
C ILE A 351 24.43 2.22 16.31
N ALA A 352 24.22 1.55 15.17
CA ALA A 352 23.80 0.15 15.13
C ALA A 352 24.90 -0.86 15.49
N ASN A 353 26.20 -0.48 15.44
CA ASN A 353 27.33 -1.35 15.79
C ASN A 353 27.76 -1.20 17.26
#